data_6cd5df7618def3e39e35b2c08f27e856
#
_entry.id   6cd5df7618def3e39e35b2c08f27e856
#
_cell.length_a   1.000
_cell.length_b   1.000
_cell.length_c   1.000
_cell.angle_alpha   90.00
_cell.angle_beta   90.00
_cell.angle_gamma   90.00
#
_symmetry.space_group_name_H-M   'P 1'
#
loop_
_entity.id
_entity.type
_entity.pdbx_description
1 polymer ?
#
loop_
_entity_poly.entity_id
_entity_poly.type
_entity_poly.pdbx_seq_one_letter_code
_entity_poly.pdbx_strand_id
1 'polypeptide(L)'
;MSRLRFGYFMAPFHVPGRNPTAALERDLQMAEYLDVLGFDEVWYGEHHSAGSEIIASPEIMIAAAAQRAPRITFGTGVTSLSYHNPLWAADRIMQLDHLTRGRTVFGIGPGSLPTDSAMIGLDPTDTRELLSENLDIVLRLLRGETVSAKTRTHELIDAQLQLAPYSADGIEIALAAVASPTGPRLAGSYGLGLLSIGATLSADGFDALAHHWNVMEERATAHDTTVDRSQWRLVGPFHIAETEAEAVKQVEYGIEEWFDYFQHVAAFPQMAVSGSRLGEMIDFIKESGIGVIGTPEQARAQVQRLWDQSNGFGCMLLMGHDWANPANTKRSLELFAQEVFPHFQGQAQPLLDAASRARKVREGHAAKQMEAVEHMTMKYQAEVAAQG
;
A
#
# COMPACT_ATOMS: atom_id res chain seq x y z
N MET A 1 -11.35 8.08 -15.49
CA MET A 1 -10.83 7.69 -14.16
C MET A 1 -9.48 8.36 -13.96
N SER A 2 -9.23 8.95 -12.82
CA SER A 2 -7.85 9.28 -12.40
C SER A 2 -7.06 7.96 -12.34
N ARG A 3 -5.74 8.00 -12.62
CA ARG A 3 -4.86 6.85 -12.54
C ARG A 3 -4.88 6.28 -11.11
N LEU A 4 -5.34 5.03 -10.94
CA LEU A 4 -5.26 4.34 -9.66
C LEU A 4 -3.77 4.01 -9.37
N ARG A 5 -3.31 4.34 -8.17
CA ARG A 5 -1.98 3.96 -7.70
C ARG A 5 -2.01 2.55 -7.11
N PHE A 6 -0.87 1.88 -7.19
CA PHE A 6 -0.66 0.58 -6.56
C PHE A 6 0.58 0.63 -5.68
N GLY A 7 0.48 0.06 -4.50
CA GLY A 7 1.58 -0.01 -3.56
C GLY A 7 1.64 -1.35 -2.85
N TYR A 8 2.60 -1.45 -1.94
CA TYR A 8 2.82 -2.62 -1.12
C TYR A 8 2.88 -2.22 0.35
N PHE A 9 2.00 -2.79 1.14
CA PHE A 9 1.99 -2.61 2.58
C PHE A 9 2.80 -3.73 3.20
N MET A 10 4.03 -3.42 3.55
CA MET A 10 4.92 -4.34 4.21
C MET A 10 4.54 -4.37 5.69
N ALA A 11 3.45 -5.09 5.99
CA ALA A 11 3.22 -5.61 7.31
C ALA A 11 4.43 -6.52 7.55
N PRO A 12 5.29 -6.24 8.50
CA PRO A 12 6.59 -6.90 8.54
C PRO A 12 6.48 -8.30 9.14
N PHE A 13 5.64 -9.15 8.51
CA PHE A 13 5.49 -10.52 8.95
C PHE A 13 6.77 -11.31 8.65
N HIS A 14 7.43 -11.71 9.73
CA HIS A 14 8.63 -12.52 9.68
C HIS A 14 8.41 -13.78 10.51
N VAL A 15 8.62 -14.95 9.91
CA VAL A 15 8.48 -16.22 10.62
C VAL A 15 9.50 -16.27 11.76
N PRO A 16 9.05 -16.44 13.02
CA PRO A 16 9.96 -16.51 14.17
C PRO A 16 11.02 -17.61 14.02
N GLY A 17 12.24 -17.33 14.51
CA GLY A 17 13.35 -18.28 14.43
C GLY A 17 14.16 -18.23 13.12
N ARG A 18 13.74 -17.47 12.11
CA ARG A 18 14.56 -17.19 10.92
C ARG A 18 15.62 -16.10 11.23
N ASN A 19 16.65 -16.02 10.38
CA ASN A 19 17.70 -15.01 10.54
C ASN A 19 17.15 -13.57 10.37
N PRO A 20 17.13 -12.73 11.42
CA PRO A 20 16.51 -11.40 11.34
C PRO A 20 17.28 -10.44 10.43
N THR A 21 18.60 -10.55 10.33
CA THR A 21 19.40 -9.72 9.41
C THR A 21 19.02 -10.01 7.95
N ALA A 22 18.86 -11.28 7.60
CA ALA A 22 18.44 -11.67 6.27
C ALA A 22 16.98 -11.26 5.97
N ALA A 23 16.09 -11.28 6.97
CA ALA A 23 14.73 -10.84 6.85
C ALA A 23 14.64 -9.33 6.55
N LEU A 24 15.33 -8.49 7.32
CA LEU A 24 15.39 -7.03 7.09
C LEU A 24 16.02 -6.69 5.72
N GLU A 25 17.10 -7.39 5.32
CA GLU A 25 17.71 -7.20 3.99
C GLU A 25 16.74 -7.60 2.87
N ARG A 26 15.98 -8.67 3.03
CA ARG A 26 14.93 -9.08 2.09
C ARG A 26 13.88 -7.98 1.89
N ASP A 27 13.47 -7.32 2.96
CA ASP A 27 12.47 -6.25 2.91
C ASP A 27 13.01 -5.00 2.20
N LEU A 28 14.29 -4.67 2.36
CA LEU A 28 14.95 -3.62 1.59
C LEU A 28 15.04 -3.98 0.09
N GLN A 29 15.40 -5.23 -0.24
CA GLN A 29 15.42 -5.72 -1.62
C GLN A 29 14.02 -5.77 -2.24
N MET A 30 12.98 -5.99 -1.44
CA MET A 30 11.61 -5.95 -1.93
C MET A 30 11.23 -4.53 -2.36
N ALA A 31 11.57 -3.49 -1.60
CA ALA A 31 11.31 -2.11 -2.00
C ALA A 31 12.01 -1.74 -3.32
N GLU A 32 13.26 -2.15 -3.49
CA GLU A 32 14.00 -1.99 -4.74
C GLU A 32 13.32 -2.70 -5.91
N TYR A 33 12.86 -3.93 -5.69
CA TYR A 33 12.16 -4.71 -6.70
C TYR A 33 10.82 -4.09 -7.11
N LEU A 34 10.04 -3.63 -6.14
CA LEU A 34 8.77 -2.95 -6.39
C LEU A 34 8.95 -1.63 -7.17
N ASP A 35 10.02 -0.88 -6.87
CA ASP A 35 10.38 0.32 -7.63
C ASP A 35 10.69 0.00 -9.11
N VAL A 36 11.36 -1.12 -9.37
CA VAL A 36 11.63 -1.59 -10.74
C VAL A 36 10.35 -2.02 -11.46
N LEU A 37 9.43 -2.69 -10.77
CA LEU A 37 8.14 -3.10 -11.33
C LEU A 37 7.16 -1.95 -11.58
N GLY A 38 7.43 -0.75 -11.03
CA GLY A 38 6.59 0.43 -11.22
C GLY A 38 5.43 0.53 -10.23
N PHE A 39 5.56 -0.06 -9.05
CA PHE A 39 4.70 0.25 -7.92
C PHE A 39 4.89 1.72 -7.51
N ASP A 40 3.81 2.35 -7.05
CA ASP A 40 3.80 3.77 -6.69
C ASP A 40 4.22 4.00 -5.23
N GLU A 41 3.88 3.06 -4.32
CA GLU A 41 4.07 3.24 -2.88
C GLU A 41 4.58 1.96 -2.19
N VAL A 42 5.44 2.12 -1.16
CA VAL A 42 5.82 1.08 -0.19
C VAL A 42 5.64 1.60 1.23
N TRP A 43 4.98 0.82 2.08
CA TRP A 43 4.67 1.18 3.46
C TRP A 43 5.31 0.21 4.42
N TYR A 44 5.97 0.71 5.48
CA TYR A 44 6.59 -0.10 6.52
C TYR A 44 5.85 0.05 7.85
N GLY A 45 5.50 -1.07 8.49
CA GLY A 45 4.86 -1.11 9.79
C GLY A 45 5.82 -0.84 10.96
N GLU A 46 5.26 -0.65 12.15
CA GLU A 46 5.97 -0.48 13.41
C GLU A 46 5.42 -1.46 14.45
N HIS A 47 6.28 -2.38 14.95
CA HIS A 47 5.97 -3.26 16.06
C HIS A 47 7.20 -3.51 16.91
N HIS A 48 6.98 -3.76 18.22
CA HIS A 48 8.03 -3.88 19.22
C HIS A 48 8.02 -5.21 19.96
N SER A 49 7.03 -6.06 19.69
CA SER A 49 6.81 -7.32 20.41
C SER A 49 6.35 -8.42 19.45
N ALA A 50 5.88 -9.53 19.98
CA ALA A 50 5.24 -10.63 19.25
C ALA A 50 6.16 -11.54 18.41
N GLY A 51 7.39 -11.14 18.11
CA GLY A 51 8.38 -11.98 17.43
C GLY A 51 8.18 -12.20 15.93
N SER A 52 7.02 -11.84 15.39
CA SER A 52 6.66 -12.00 13.97
C SER A 52 6.73 -10.72 13.16
N GLU A 53 6.95 -9.59 13.81
CA GLU A 53 7.07 -8.28 13.18
C GLU A 53 8.25 -7.54 13.79
N ILE A 54 9.42 -7.57 13.13
CA ILE A 54 10.70 -7.15 13.71
C ILE A 54 11.13 -5.73 13.32
N ILE A 55 10.32 -4.99 12.56
CA ILE A 55 10.59 -3.59 12.24
C ILE A 55 10.08 -2.71 13.37
N ALA A 56 11.01 -2.19 14.16
CA ALA A 56 10.70 -1.33 15.30
C ALA A 56 10.65 0.17 14.95
N SER A 57 11.15 0.56 13.79
CA SER A 57 11.14 1.95 13.30
C SER A 57 11.00 1.98 11.79
N PRO A 58 9.80 2.28 11.28
CA PRO A 58 9.58 2.42 9.84
C PRO A 58 10.46 3.51 9.22
N GLU A 59 10.77 4.57 9.97
CA GLU A 59 11.59 5.68 9.47
C GLU A 59 13.02 5.22 9.15
N ILE A 60 13.60 4.30 9.94
CA ILE A 60 14.93 3.74 9.70
C ILE A 60 14.91 2.87 8.45
N MET A 61 13.88 2.02 8.29
CA MET A 61 13.72 1.18 7.10
C MET A 61 13.54 2.04 5.84
N ILE A 62 12.71 3.07 5.88
CA ILE A 62 12.50 3.99 4.77
C ILE A 62 13.80 4.72 4.41
N ALA A 63 14.55 5.23 5.39
CA ALA A 63 15.83 5.91 5.13
C ALA A 63 16.82 5.00 4.40
N ALA A 64 16.88 3.72 4.74
CA ALA A 64 17.71 2.73 4.06
C ALA A 64 17.16 2.35 2.67
N ALA A 65 15.85 2.10 2.55
CA ALA A 65 15.20 1.71 1.30
C ALA A 65 15.22 2.83 0.25
N ALA A 66 15.06 4.08 0.66
CA ALA A 66 15.04 5.25 -0.23
C ALA A 66 16.33 5.46 -1.03
N GLN A 67 17.45 4.92 -0.55
CA GLN A 67 18.73 4.95 -1.26
C GLN A 67 18.80 3.90 -2.37
N ARG A 68 17.96 2.85 -2.28
CA ARG A 68 17.91 1.74 -3.25
C ARG A 68 16.76 1.88 -4.25
N ALA A 69 15.65 2.50 -3.83
CA ALA A 69 14.42 2.66 -4.60
C ALA A 69 14.14 4.16 -4.84
N PRO A 70 14.67 4.75 -5.92
CA PRO A 70 14.71 6.22 -6.10
C PRO A 70 13.41 6.84 -6.62
N ARG A 71 12.41 6.06 -7.05
CA ARG A 71 11.18 6.58 -7.68
C ARG A 71 9.95 6.41 -6.80
N ILE A 72 9.89 5.32 -6.02
CA ILE A 72 8.75 4.94 -5.22
C ILE A 72 8.55 5.89 -4.02
N THR A 73 7.30 6.11 -3.64
CA THR A 73 6.94 6.85 -2.43
C THR A 73 6.90 5.92 -1.24
N PHE A 74 7.34 6.38 -0.09
CA PHE A 74 7.41 5.61 1.14
C PHE A 74 6.38 6.10 2.16
N GLY A 75 5.69 5.16 2.81
CA GLY A 75 4.77 5.46 3.90
C GLY A 75 5.18 4.75 5.20
N THR A 76 4.97 5.41 6.33
CA THR A 76 4.95 4.70 7.61
C THR A 76 3.60 4.00 7.75
N GLY A 77 3.58 2.71 7.96
CA GLY A 77 2.36 1.91 7.93
C GLY A 77 2.06 1.11 9.20
N VAL A 78 2.03 1.75 10.37
CA VAL A 78 2.00 3.18 10.70
C VAL A 78 3.10 3.55 11.70
N THR A 79 3.32 4.85 11.90
CA THR A 79 3.95 5.31 13.15
C THR A 79 2.88 5.30 14.25
N SER A 80 3.10 4.52 15.29
CA SER A 80 2.19 4.38 16.45
C SER A 80 2.31 5.61 17.35
N LEU A 81 1.70 6.72 16.94
CA LEU A 81 1.93 8.05 17.52
C LEU A 81 1.60 8.16 19.00
N SER A 82 0.77 7.28 19.54
CA SER A 82 0.50 7.16 20.98
C SER A 82 1.74 6.77 21.81
N TYR A 83 2.73 6.11 21.18
CA TYR A 83 3.96 5.62 21.83
C TYR A 83 5.09 6.66 21.81
N HIS A 84 4.96 7.69 20.96
CA HIS A 84 6.06 8.62 20.67
C HIS A 84 5.85 10.00 21.30
N ASN A 85 6.98 10.64 21.64
CA ASN A 85 6.98 12.08 21.87
C ASN A 85 6.62 12.79 20.56
N PRO A 86 5.59 13.67 20.53
CA PRO A 86 5.12 14.29 19.30
C PRO A 86 6.15 15.18 18.61
N LEU A 87 7.05 15.85 19.35
CA LEU A 87 8.14 16.63 18.77
C LEU A 87 9.10 15.72 18.00
N TRP A 88 9.53 14.62 18.60
CA TRP A 88 10.48 13.72 17.95
C TRP A 88 9.86 12.96 16.78
N ALA A 89 8.58 12.66 16.83
CA ALA A 89 7.88 12.09 15.67
C ALA A 89 7.86 13.10 14.51
N ALA A 90 7.52 14.36 14.77
CA ALA A 90 7.52 15.42 13.77
C ALA A 90 8.93 15.71 13.23
N ASP A 91 9.95 15.76 14.07
CA ASP A 91 11.37 15.95 13.65
C ASP A 91 11.84 14.84 12.71
N ARG A 92 11.57 13.58 13.07
CA ARG A 92 12.00 12.42 12.27
C ARG A 92 11.33 12.37 10.90
N ILE A 93 10.02 12.63 10.85
CA ILE A 93 9.32 12.61 9.57
C ILE A 93 9.72 13.78 8.68
N MET A 94 9.99 14.96 9.27
CA MET A 94 10.49 16.12 8.55
C MET A 94 11.89 15.85 7.95
N GLN A 95 12.78 15.25 8.74
CA GLN A 95 14.09 14.82 8.24
C GLN A 95 13.97 13.78 7.13
N LEU A 96 13.02 12.85 7.26
CA LEU A 96 12.78 11.80 6.27
C LEU A 96 12.26 12.37 4.95
N ASP A 97 11.41 13.41 4.99
CA ASP A 97 10.95 14.13 3.80
C ASP A 97 12.12 14.72 2.98
N HIS A 98 13.12 15.29 3.67
CA HIS A 98 14.36 15.73 3.02
C HIS A 98 15.20 14.58 2.45
N LEU A 99 15.36 13.48 3.20
CA LEU A 99 16.14 12.32 2.76
C LEU A 99 15.52 11.64 1.53
N THR A 100 14.21 11.60 1.46
CA THR A 100 13.45 11.02 0.35
C THR A 100 13.17 12.02 -0.78
N ARG A 101 13.45 13.31 -0.57
CA ARG A 101 13.14 14.40 -1.51
C ARG A 101 11.64 14.48 -1.83
N GLY A 102 10.81 14.53 -0.80
CA GLY A 102 9.36 14.67 -0.91
C GLY A 102 8.61 13.38 -1.25
N ARG A 103 9.25 12.21 -1.12
CA ARG A 103 8.61 10.92 -1.37
C ARG A 103 8.23 10.21 -0.06
N THR A 104 7.70 10.96 0.90
CA THR A 104 7.29 10.46 2.21
C THR A 104 5.81 10.73 2.45
N VAL A 105 5.08 9.71 2.91
CA VAL A 105 3.74 9.83 3.47
C VAL A 105 3.81 9.46 4.95
N PHE A 106 3.31 10.35 5.80
CA PHE A 106 3.27 10.09 7.23
C PHE A 106 1.99 9.33 7.61
N GLY A 107 2.07 8.03 7.60
CA GLY A 107 0.98 7.17 8.08
C GLY A 107 1.01 7.06 9.60
N ILE A 108 -0.12 7.36 10.23
CA ILE A 108 -0.24 7.49 11.68
C ILE A 108 -1.36 6.59 12.20
N GLY A 109 -1.11 5.94 13.33
CA GLY A 109 -2.11 5.13 14.03
C GLY A 109 -1.95 5.14 15.54
N PRO A 110 -2.89 4.51 16.28
CA PRO A 110 -2.85 4.44 17.72
C PRO A 110 -1.93 3.34 18.29
N GLY A 111 -1.31 2.52 17.41
CA GLY A 111 -0.75 1.24 17.82
C GLY A 111 -1.82 0.15 17.92
N SER A 112 -1.48 -1.06 17.49
CA SER A 112 -2.46 -2.15 17.34
C SER A 112 -2.21 -3.36 18.23
N LEU A 113 -0.96 -3.66 18.59
CA LEU A 113 -0.63 -4.78 19.45
C LEU A 113 -0.70 -4.38 20.94
N PRO A 114 -1.56 -5.02 21.73
CA PRO A 114 -1.62 -4.74 23.18
C PRO A 114 -0.31 -4.98 23.90
N THR A 115 0.50 -5.92 23.42
CA THR A 115 1.83 -6.22 23.98
C THR A 115 2.82 -5.08 23.76
N ASP A 116 2.74 -4.35 22.65
CA ASP A 116 3.60 -3.18 22.39
C ASP A 116 3.30 -2.06 23.41
N SER A 117 2.02 -1.71 23.59
CA SER A 117 1.62 -0.67 24.57
C SER A 117 1.93 -1.08 26.00
N ALA A 118 1.74 -2.35 26.36
CA ALA A 118 2.03 -2.87 27.69
C ALA A 118 3.53 -2.78 28.04
N MET A 119 4.43 -3.02 27.09
CA MET A 119 5.89 -2.92 27.29
C MET A 119 6.34 -1.52 27.68
N ILE A 120 5.63 -0.47 27.28
CA ILE A 120 5.92 0.93 27.59
C ILE A 120 5.01 1.50 28.68
N GLY A 121 4.21 0.64 29.34
CA GLY A 121 3.37 1.00 30.47
C GLY A 121 2.09 1.77 30.08
N LEU A 122 1.64 1.66 28.83
CA LEU A 122 0.39 2.25 28.35
C LEU A 122 -0.75 1.22 28.37
N ASP A 123 -1.92 1.66 28.83
CA ASP A 123 -3.13 0.88 28.66
C ASP A 123 -3.60 0.94 27.17
N PRO A 124 -3.86 -0.20 26.53
CA PRO A 124 -4.36 -0.23 25.16
C PRO A 124 -5.64 0.58 24.94
N THR A 125 -6.46 0.78 25.99
CA THR A 125 -7.68 1.57 25.91
C THR A 125 -7.42 3.07 25.76
N ASP A 126 -6.29 3.57 26.22
CA ASP A 126 -5.88 4.99 26.18
C ASP A 126 -5.25 5.39 24.83
N THR A 127 -4.76 4.44 24.05
CA THR A 127 -3.95 4.75 22.85
C THR A 127 -4.65 5.62 21.82
N ARG A 128 -5.98 5.50 21.68
CA ARG A 128 -6.77 6.32 20.74
C ARG A 128 -6.93 7.77 21.16
N GLU A 129 -7.01 8.02 22.46
CA GLU A 129 -7.06 9.38 23.02
C GLU A 129 -5.68 10.03 22.95
N LEU A 130 -4.62 9.28 23.30
CA LEU A 130 -3.23 9.72 23.16
C LEU A 130 -2.88 10.04 21.70
N LEU A 131 -3.34 9.23 20.75
CA LEU A 131 -3.23 9.55 19.32
C LEU A 131 -3.84 10.93 19.01
N SER A 132 -5.05 11.20 19.49
CA SER A 132 -5.76 12.48 19.22
C SER A 132 -5.01 13.68 19.83
N GLU A 133 -4.51 13.55 21.06
CA GLU A 133 -3.72 14.59 21.74
C GLU A 133 -2.41 14.88 21.00
N ASN A 134 -1.65 13.82 20.66
CA ASN A 134 -0.36 13.96 20.00
C ASN A 134 -0.48 14.42 18.54
N LEU A 135 -1.55 14.04 17.84
CA LEU A 135 -1.78 14.45 16.45
C LEU A 135 -1.92 15.96 16.30
N ASP A 136 -2.70 16.62 17.16
CA ASP A 136 -2.84 18.09 17.12
C ASP A 136 -1.48 18.78 17.25
N ILE A 137 -0.66 18.33 18.21
CA ILE A 137 0.68 18.86 18.43
C ILE A 137 1.56 18.66 17.20
N VAL A 138 1.58 17.45 16.63
CA VAL A 138 2.36 17.12 15.42
C VAL A 138 1.96 18.00 14.25
N LEU A 139 0.66 18.15 13.99
CA LEU A 139 0.18 18.97 12.89
C LEU A 139 0.60 20.44 13.02
N ARG A 140 0.56 20.99 14.22
CA ARG A 140 1.02 22.35 14.50
C ARG A 140 2.52 22.51 14.30
N LEU A 141 3.32 21.56 14.78
CA LEU A 141 4.77 21.54 14.57
C LEU A 141 5.13 21.45 13.09
N LEU A 142 4.46 20.58 12.32
CA LEU A 142 4.69 20.42 10.88
C LEU A 142 4.31 21.68 10.08
N ARG A 143 3.40 22.52 10.60
CA ARG A 143 3.11 23.85 10.02
C ARG A 143 4.12 24.93 10.42
N GLY A 144 5.14 24.59 11.22
CA GLY A 144 6.18 25.53 11.66
C GLY A 144 5.78 26.37 12.88
N GLU A 145 4.72 26.01 13.59
CA GLU A 145 4.29 26.70 14.81
C GLU A 145 5.25 26.42 15.96
N THR A 146 5.41 27.39 16.88
CA THR A 146 6.01 27.16 18.20
C THR A 146 4.92 26.63 19.13
N VAL A 147 5.14 25.48 19.73
CA VAL A 147 4.14 24.76 20.51
C VAL A 147 4.59 24.58 21.96
N SER A 148 3.82 25.11 22.90
CA SER A 148 3.87 24.73 24.32
C SER A 148 2.58 23.96 24.63
N ALA A 149 2.70 22.70 25.02
CA ALA A 149 1.57 21.83 25.29
C ALA A 149 1.93 20.74 26.32
N LYS A 150 0.92 20.29 27.06
CA LYS A 150 1.06 19.18 28.00
C LYS A 150 0.00 18.13 27.67
N THR A 151 0.47 16.92 27.37
CA THR A 151 -0.37 15.73 27.22
C THR A 151 -0.24 14.86 28.49
N ARG A 152 -0.94 13.72 28.51
CA ARG A 152 -0.80 12.76 29.61
C ARG A 152 0.60 12.15 29.70
N THR A 153 1.35 12.13 28.62
CA THR A 153 2.66 11.45 28.52
C THR A 153 3.84 12.39 28.29
N HIS A 154 3.62 13.61 27.77
CA HIS A 154 4.68 14.53 27.40
C HIS A 154 4.35 15.98 27.73
N GLU A 155 5.40 16.77 27.96
CA GLU A 155 5.31 18.23 28.09
C GLU A 155 6.32 18.88 27.14
N LEU A 156 5.84 19.80 26.32
CA LEU A 156 6.60 20.61 25.39
C LEU A 156 6.59 22.07 25.83
N ILE A 157 7.74 22.72 25.75
CA ILE A 157 7.92 24.13 26.11
C ILE A 157 8.61 24.82 24.93
N ASP A 158 7.89 25.75 24.29
CA ASP A 158 8.34 26.54 23.15
C ASP A 158 9.04 25.67 22.05
N ALA A 159 8.49 24.47 21.85
CA ALA A 159 9.01 23.51 20.88
C ALA A 159 8.71 23.94 19.45
N GLN A 160 9.73 23.86 18.58
CA GLN A 160 9.63 24.19 17.17
C GLN A 160 10.57 23.30 16.36
N LEU A 161 10.16 22.92 15.14
CA LEU A 161 11.02 22.18 14.23
C LEU A 161 12.11 23.08 13.64
N GLN A 162 13.32 22.55 13.45
CA GLN A 162 14.43 23.25 12.84
C GLN A 162 14.33 23.28 11.30
N LEU A 163 13.60 22.32 10.72
CA LEU A 163 13.44 22.18 9.27
C LEU A 163 12.03 22.58 8.85
N ALA A 164 11.93 23.20 7.68
CA ALA A 164 10.68 23.29 6.94
C ALA A 164 10.54 22.05 6.02
N PRO A 165 9.33 21.70 5.55
CA PRO A 165 9.18 20.56 4.65
C PRO A 165 9.94 20.76 3.33
N TYR A 166 10.48 19.66 2.79
CA TYR A 166 11.02 19.65 1.43
C TYR A 166 9.89 19.82 0.40
N SER A 167 8.75 19.18 0.65
CA SER A 167 7.57 19.22 -0.20
C SER A 167 6.86 20.56 -0.07
N ALA A 168 6.58 21.23 -1.20
CA ALA A 168 5.99 22.57 -1.20
C ALA A 168 4.60 22.64 -0.53
N ASP A 169 3.83 21.57 -0.67
CA ASP A 169 2.48 21.44 -0.09
C ASP A 169 2.49 20.79 1.32
N GLY A 170 3.68 20.60 1.91
CA GLY A 170 3.86 19.87 3.16
C GLY A 170 3.92 18.35 2.96
N ILE A 171 4.05 17.62 4.06
CA ILE A 171 4.10 16.15 4.08
C ILE A 171 2.66 15.62 4.07
N GLU A 172 2.35 14.73 3.12
CA GLU A 172 1.06 14.03 3.12
C GLU A 172 0.91 13.16 4.37
N ILE A 173 -0.25 13.22 5.03
CA ILE A 173 -0.55 12.48 6.25
C ILE A 173 -1.76 11.57 6.01
N ALA A 174 -1.68 10.31 6.45
CA ALA A 174 -2.77 9.35 6.36
C ALA A 174 -3.06 8.70 7.71
N LEU A 175 -4.30 8.72 8.16
CA LEU A 175 -4.73 8.08 9.41
C LEU A 175 -5.15 6.63 9.16
N ALA A 176 -4.64 5.71 9.98
CA ALA A 176 -5.05 4.31 9.92
C ALA A 176 -6.48 4.13 10.45
N ALA A 177 -7.23 3.28 9.75
CA ALA A 177 -8.56 2.83 10.14
C ALA A 177 -8.65 1.30 9.94
N VAL A 178 -9.03 0.59 11.00
CA VAL A 178 -9.29 -0.85 10.95
C VAL A 178 -10.79 -1.08 11.16
N ALA A 179 -11.26 -0.99 12.40
CA ALA A 179 -12.66 -1.23 12.75
C ALA A 179 -13.30 -0.03 13.47
N SER A 180 -12.51 0.81 14.13
CA SER A 180 -13.04 1.93 14.92
C SER A 180 -13.17 3.21 14.07
N PRO A 181 -14.12 4.11 14.38
CA PRO A 181 -14.28 5.38 13.67
C PRO A 181 -13.19 6.41 14.00
N THR A 182 -12.21 6.10 14.86
CA THR A 182 -11.20 7.08 15.32
C THR A 182 -10.36 7.64 14.16
N GLY A 183 -9.85 6.78 13.30
CA GLY A 183 -9.06 7.20 12.12
C GLY A 183 -9.86 8.10 11.18
N PRO A 184 -11.01 7.65 10.65
CA PRO A 184 -11.85 8.47 9.77
C PRO A 184 -12.30 9.78 10.41
N ARG A 185 -12.65 9.75 11.71
CA ARG A 185 -13.05 10.95 12.47
C ARG A 185 -11.93 11.99 12.51
N LEU A 186 -10.72 11.59 12.84
CA LEU A 186 -9.57 12.49 12.87
C LEU A 186 -9.17 12.96 11.45
N ALA A 187 -9.12 12.03 10.49
CA ALA A 187 -8.82 12.36 9.10
C ALA A 187 -9.78 13.43 8.55
N GLY A 188 -11.09 13.26 8.74
CA GLY A 188 -12.08 14.24 8.34
C GLY A 188 -11.94 15.57 9.09
N SER A 189 -11.72 15.54 10.42
CA SER A 189 -11.60 16.77 11.21
C SER A 189 -10.42 17.66 10.82
N TYR A 190 -9.34 17.08 10.31
CA TYR A 190 -8.12 17.80 9.92
C TYR A 190 -7.89 17.85 8.41
N GLY A 191 -8.75 17.27 7.57
CA GLY A 191 -8.59 17.23 6.11
C GLY A 191 -7.41 16.37 5.68
N LEU A 192 -7.21 15.20 6.29
CA LEU A 192 -6.08 14.29 6.05
C LEU A 192 -6.51 13.06 5.23
N GLY A 193 -5.53 12.34 4.68
CA GLY A 193 -5.73 11.07 4.00
C GLY A 193 -6.14 9.94 4.95
N LEU A 194 -6.59 8.82 4.37
CA LEU A 194 -7.02 7.63 5.11
C LEU A 194 -6.29 6.37 4.61
N LEU A 195 -5.96 5.48 5.55
CA LEU A 195 -5.39 4.17 5.32
C LEU A 195 -6.32 3.11 5.93
N SER A 196 -7.18 2.49 5.12
CA SER A 196 -8.12 1.45 5.56
C SER A 196 -7.47 0.08 5.48
N ILE A 197 -7.17 -0.52 6.64
CA ILE A 197 -6.48 -1.81 6.77
C ILE A 197 -7.51 -2.88 7.11
N GLY A 198 -7.56 -3.97 6.31
CA GLY A 198 -8.49 -5.08 6.54
C GLY A 198 -9.97 -4.73 6.38
N ALA A 199 -10.28 -3.59 5.76
CA ALA A 199 -11.65 -3.12 5.52
C ALA A 199 -12.24 -3.61 4.20
N THR A 200 -11.58 -4.52 3.52
CA THR A 200 -11.93 -5.00 2.18
C THR A 200 -12.92 -6.19 2.19
N LEU A 201 -13.29 -6.68 3.38
CA LEU A 201 -14.29 -7.73 3.55
C LEU A 201 -15.63 -7.39 2.87
N SER A 202 -16.24 -8.39 2.27
CA SER A 202 -17.59 -8.32 1.68
C SER A 202 -18.67 -8.88 2.59
N ALA A 203 -18.50 -8.81 3.91
CA ALA A 203 -19.40 -9.40 4.86
C ALA A 203 -20.82 -8.79 4.80
N ASP A 204 -21.84 -9.64 4.88
CA ASP A 204 -23.22 -9.22 4.99
C ASP A 204 -23.44 -8.38 6.27
N GLY A 205 -23.93 -7.16 6.11
CA GLY A 205 -24.43 -6.32 7.19
C GLY A 205 -23.54 -5.16 7.67
N PHE A 206 -22.24 -5.12 7.35
CA PHE A 206 -21.40 -3.97 7.69
C PHE A 206 -20.40 -3.62 6.57
N ASP A 207 -20.67 -2.54 5.85
CA ASP A 207 -19.75 -1.99 4.87
C ASP A 207 -18.73 -1.05 5.55
N ALA A 208 -17.58 -1.59 5.89
CA ALA A 208 -16.52 -0.85 6.56
C ALA A 208 -15.99 0.32 5.69
N LEU A 209 -15.93 0.16 4.36
CA LEU A 209 -15.46 1.20 3.45
C LEU A 209 -16.43 2.38 3.39
N ALA A 210 -17.74 2.09 3.22
CA ALA A 210 -18.76 3.13 3.26
C ALA A 210 -18.80 3.83 4.63
N HIS A 211 -18.69 3.07 5.72
CA HIS A 211 -18.65 3.64 7.07
C HIS A 211 -17.46 4.58 7.26
N HIS A 212 -16.25 4.15 6.87
CA HIS A 212 -15.05 4.97 6.99
C HIS A 212 -15.20 6.29 6.22
N TRP A 213 -15.66 6.25 4.98
CA TRP A 213 -15.79 7.44 4.16
C TRP A 213 -16.92 8.38 4.65
N ASN A 214 -18.07 7.84 5.03
CA ASN A 214 -19.19 8.64 5.57
C ASN A 214 -18.79 9.39 6.84
N VAL A 215 -18.09 8.75 7.78
CA VAL A 215 -17.56 9.41 8.98
C VAL A 215 -16.58 10.52 8.61
N MET A 216 -15.72 10.29 7.62
CA MET A 216 -14.75 11.28 7.14
C MET A 216 -15.44 12.52 6.58
N GLU A 217 -16.43 12.35 5.69
CA GLU A 217 -17.19 13.46 5.07
C GLU A 217 -18.02 14.24 6.10
N GLU A 218 -18.68 13.53 7.05
CA GLU A 218 -19.42 14.17 8.16
C GLU A 218 -18.51 15.07 8.98
N ARG A 219 -17.33 14.56 9.34
CA ARG A 219 -16.35 15.32 10.16
C ARG A 219 -15.73 16.47 9.38
N ALA A 220 -15.42 16.27 8.10
CA ALA A 220 -14.90 17.33 7.25
C ALA A 220 -15.89 18.50 7.16
N THR A 221 -17.17 18.19 6.94
CA THR A 221 -18.23 19.19 6.95
C THR A 221 -18.34 19.93 8.29
N ALA A 222 -18.26 19.21 9.41
CA ALA A 222 -18.36 19.78 10.75
C ALA A 222 -17.18 20.69 11.14
N HIS A 223 -16.00 20.50 10.52
CA HIS A 223 -14.76 21.23 10.82
C HIS A 223 -14.32 22.18 9.70
N ASP A 224 -15.14 22.38 8.67
CA ASP A 224 -14.81 23.22 7.50
C ASP A 224 -13.48 22.81 6.82
N THR A 225 -13.27 21.50 6.71
CA THR A 225 -12.12 20.89 6.00
C THR A 225 -12.60 20.22 4.72
N THR A 226 -11.65 19.76 3.90
CA THR A 226 -11.93 18.98 2.68
C THR A 226 -11.20 17.66 2.73
N VAL A 227 -11.82 16.61 2.21
CA VAL A 227 -11.24 15.28 2.08
C VAL A 227 -11.23 14.84 0.63
N ASP A 228 -10.15 14.14 0.22
CA ASP A 228 -9.92 13.73 -1.16
C ASP A 228 -9.77 12.20 -1.24
N ARG A 229 -10.62 11.54 -2.06
CA ARG A 229 -10.55 10.10 -2.31
C ARG A 229 -9.22 9.68 -2.94
N SER A 230 -8.50 10.58 -3.61
CA SER A 230 -7.16 10.29 -4.12
C SER A 230 -6.13 10.02 -3.02
N GLN A 231 -6.38 10.49 -1.80
CA GLN A 231 -5.56 10.23 -0.60
C GLN A 231 -6.09 9.07 0.26
N TRP A 232 -7.10 8.35 -0.22
CA TRP A 232 -7.60 7.15 0.46
C TRP A 232 -6.91 5.89 -0.06
N ARG A 233 -6.33 5.13 0.85
CA ARG A 233 -5.63 3.87 0.57
C ARG A 233 -6.40 2.70 1.18
N LEU A 234 -6.54 1.64 0.39
CA LEU A 234 -7.10 0.37 0.85
C LEU A 234 -5.98 -0.67 0.94
N VAL A 235 -5.97 -1.47 2.00
CA VAL A 235 -4.99 -2.54 2.22
C VAL A 235 -5.70 -3.89 2.23
N GLY A 236 -5.23 -4.83 1.41
CA GLY A 236 -5.72 -6.21 1.39
C GLY A 236 -4.67 -7.19 0.85
N PRO A 237 -4.73 -8.47 1.23
CA PRO A 237 -3.77 -9.47 0.78
C PRO A 237 -4.09 -9.97 -0.64
N PHE A 238 -3.05 -10.13 -1.46
CA PHE A 238 -3.14 -10.66 -2.82
C PHE A 238 -1.99 -11.63 -3.09
N HIS A 239 -2.35 -12.82 -3.56
CA HIS A 239 -1.40 -13.75 -4.19
C HIS A 239 -2.01 -14.29 -5.48
N ILE A 240 -1.34 -14.06 -6.61
CA ILE A 240 -1.81 -14.51 -7.93
C ILE A 240 -0.75 -15.33 -8.66
N ALA A 241 -1.22 -16.27 -9.45
CA ALA A 241 -0.41 -17.09 -10.36
C ALA A 241 -1.08 -17.16 -11.74
N GLU A 242 -0.48 -17.84 -12.69
CA GLU A 242 -1.00 -18.07 -14.04
C GLU A 242 -2.33 -18.84 -14.01
N THR A 243 -2.51 -19.71 -13.01
CA THR A 243 -3.76 -20.44 -12.76
C THR A 243 -4.14 -20.38 -11.28
N GLU A 244 -5.43 -20.51 -10.99
CA GLU A 244 -5.91 -20.56 -9.61
C GLU A 244 -5.34 -21.75 -8.84
N ALA A 245 -5.22 -22.91 -9.50
CA ALA A 245 -4.66 -24.11 -8.89
C ALA A 245 -3.19 -23.92 -8.47
N GLU A 246 -2.41 -23.20 -9.27
CA GLU A 246 -1.03 -22.83 -8.92
C GLU A 246 -1.01 -21.83 -7.75
N ALA A 247 -1.85 -20.80 -7.76
CA ALA A 247 -1.93 -19.84 -6.67
C ALA A 247 -2.25 -20.54 -5.33
N VAL A 248 -3.25 -21.42 -5.31
CA VAL A 248 -3.62 -22.24 -4.15
C VAL A 248 -2.43 -23.07 -3.68
N LYS A 249 -1.75 -23.78 -4.60
CA LYS A 249 -0.59 -24.61 -4.27
C LYS A 249 0.59 -23.81 -3.71
N GLN A 250 0.79 -22.60 -4.20
CA GLN A 250 1.90 -21.74 -3.78
C GLN A 250 1.72 -21.20 -2.36
N VAL A 251 0.49 -20.87 -1.96
CA VAL A 251 0.19 -20.31 -0.63
C VAL A 251 0.22 -21.35 0.49
N GLU A 252 0.17 -22.66 0.16
CA GLU A 252 0.38 -23.73 1.14
C GLU A 252 1.73 -23.63 1.86
N TYR A 253 2.68 -22.83 1.32
CA TYR A 253 4.01 -22.67 1.87
C TYR A 253 4.03 -21.99 3.25
N GLY A 254 3.16 -20.99 3.50
CA GLY A 254 3.26 -20.19 4.71
C GLY A 254 1.95 -19.52 5.17
N ILE A 255 0.80 -19.87 4.59
CA ILE A 255 -0.47 -19.24 4.98
C ILE A 255 -0.88 -19.66 6.41
N GLU A 256 -0.50 -20.86 6.87
CA GLU A 256 -0.84 -21.34 8.20
C GLU A 256 -0.12 -20.52 9.29
N GLU A 257 1.18 -20.20 9.12
CA GLU A 257 1.94 -19.37 10.05
C GLU A 257 1.38 -17.94 10.11
N TRP A 258 0.92 -17.40 8.98
CA TRP A 258 0.31 -16.08 8.91
C TRP A 258 -1.02 -16.05 9.66
N PHE A 259 -1.88 -17.08 9.51
CA PHE A 259 -3.13 -17.18 10.25
C PHE A 259 -2.92 -17.45 11.74
N ASP A 260 -1.92 -18.26 12.11
CA ASP A 260 -1.54 -18.49 13.50
C ASP A 260 -1.20 -17.18 14.22
N TYR A 261 -0.42 -16.32 13.54
CA TYR A 261 -0.11 -14.98 14.05
C TYR A 261 -1.38 -14.14 14.31
N PHE A 262 -2.29 -14.05 13.35
CA PHE A 262 -3.51 -13.24 13.50
C PHE A 262 -4.52 -13.83 14.48
N GLN A 263 -4.52 -15.13 14.64
CA GLN A 263 -5.44 -15.81 15.57
C GLN A 263 -4.94 -15.81 17.02
N HIS A 264 -3.64 -15.91 17.24
CA HIS A 264 -3.07 -16.14 18.56
C HIS A 264 -2.20 -15.01 19.10
N VAL A 265 -1.75 -14.09 18.27
CA VAL A 265 -0.82 -13.01 18.64
C VAL A 265 -1.42 -11.64 18.39
N ALA A 266 -1.80 -11.33 17.15
CA ALA A 266 -2.39 -10.04 16.80
C ALA A 266 -3.88 -10.02 17.15
N ALA A 267 -4.33 -9.00 17.86
CA ALA A 267 -5.73 -8.85 18.24
C ALA A 267 -6.58 -8.22 17.13
N PHE A 268 -6.68 -8.89 15.96
CA PHE A 268 -7.50 -8.46 14.83
C PHE A 268 -8.72 -9.36 14.65
N PRO A 269 -9.88 -9.05 15.27
CA PRO A 269 -11.06 -9.91 15.22
C PRO A 269 -11.55 -10.22 13.80
N GLN A 270 -11.39 -9.28 12.87
CA GLN A 270 -11.79 -9.45 11.46
C GLN A 270 -10.92 -10.46 10.69
N MET A 271 -9.76 -10.84 11.25
CA MET A 271 -8.87 -11.86 10.69
C MET A 271 -9.01 -13.20 11.43
N ALA A 272 -9.88 -13.27 12.42
CA ALA A 272 -10.15 -14.50 13.16
C ALA A 272 -10.98 -15.45 12.28
N VAL A 273 -10.32 -16.41 11.67
CA VAL A 273 -10.97 -17.49 10.91
C VAL A 273 -11.44 -18.56 11.87
N SER A 274 -12.69 -18.97 11.73
CA SER A 274 -13.19 -20.16 12.41
C SER A 274 -12.72 -21.40 11.66
N GLY A 275 -11.61 -21.99 12.11
CA GLY A 275 -11.06 -23.22 11.52
C GLY A 275 -9.54 -23.26 11.61
N SER A 276 -8.99 -24.47 11.64
CA SER A 276 -7.56 -24.73 11.73
C SER A 276 -7.00 -25.50 10.53
N ARG A 277 -7.82 -25.70 9.49
CA ARG A 277 -7.40 -26.45 8.32
C ARG A 277 -6.96 -25.49 7.22
N LEU A 278 -5.90 -25.85 6.54
CA LEU A 278 -5.33 -25.11 5.41
C LEU A 278 -6.39 -24.71 4.36
N GLY A 279 -7.29 -25.65 3.99
CA GLY A 279 -8.37 -25.38 3.04
C GLY A 279 -9.33 -24.29 3.52
N GLU A 280 -9.70 -24.29 4.81
CA GLU A 280 -10.59 -23.29 5.40
C GLU A 280 -9.97 -21.87 5.40
N MET A 281 -8.66 -21.77 5.59
CA MET A 281 -7.93 -20.50 5.51
C MET A 281 -7.91 -19.94 4.09
N ILE A 282 -7.65 -20.80 3.10
CA ILE A 282 -7.66 -20.44 1.68
C ILE A 282 -9.07 -20.02 1.25
N ASP A 283 -10.10 -20.81 1.62
CA ASP A 283 -11.50 -20.50 1.30
C ASP A 283 -11.95 -19.19 1.96
N PHE A 284 -11.52 -18.91 3.19
CA PHE A 284 -11.80 -17.63 3.84
C PHE A 284 -11.27 -16.44 3.03
N ILE A 285 -10.03 -16.49 2.57
CA ILE A 285 -9.46 -15.39 1.75
C ILE A 285 -10.24 -15.23 0.44
N LYS A 286 -10.61 -16.34 -0.21
CA LYS A 286 -11.32 -16.34 -1.50
C LYS A 286 -12.77 -15.87 -1.40
N GLU A 287 -13.46 -16.21 -0.31
CA GLU A 287 -14.91 -16.04 -0.18
C GLU A 287 -15.29 -14.78 0.59
N SER A 288 -14.49 -14.36 1.57
CA SER A 288 -14.79 -13.19 2.41
C SER A 288 -14.62 -11.84 1.69
N GLY A 289 -13.97 -11.81 0.54
CA GLY A 289 -13.62 -10.58 -0.15
C GLY A 289 -12.48 -9.77 0.48
N ILE A 290 -11.81 -10.32 1.51
CA ILE A 290 -10.67 -9.61 2.14
C ILE A 290 -9.49 -9.49 1.21
N GLY A 291 -9.28 -10.48 0.32
CA GLY A 291 -8.13 -10.56 -0.58
C GLY A 291 -8.34 -11.49 -1.76
N VAL A 292 -7.25 -11.90 -2.39
CA VAL A 292 -7.26 -12.80 -3.54
C VAL A 292 -6.18 -13.87 -3.40
N ILE A 293 -6.58 -15.13 -3.62
CA ILE A 293 -5.71 -16.24 -3.99
C ILE A 293 -6.23 -16.75 -5.33
N GLY A 294 -5.56 -16.42 -6.45
CA GLY A 294 -6.13 -16.72 -7.76
C GLY A 294 -5.33 -16.24 -8.96
N THR A 295 -6.03 -15.75 -9.97
CA THR A 295 -5.47 -15.30 -11.25
C THR A 295 -5.45 -13.77 -11.37
N PRO A 296 -4.77 -13.19 -12.37
CA PRO A 296 -4.86 -11.76 -12.69
C PRO A 296 -6.30 -11.27 -12.93
N GLU A 297 -7.16 -12.09 -13.54
CA GLU A 297 -8.59 -11.77 -13.73
C GLU A 297 -9.31 -11.59 -12.39
N GLN A 298 -9.08 -12.50 -11.46
CA GLN A 298 -9.70 -12.44 -10.13
C GLN A 298 -9.18 -11.24 -9.34
N ALA A 299 -7.89 -10.91 -9.47
CA ALA A 299 -7.32 -9.68 -8.89
C ALA A 299 -7.96 -8.41 -9.47
N ARG A 300 -8.14 -8.34 -10.81
CA ARG A 300 -8.86 -7.22 -11.45
C ARG A 300 -10.30 -7.11 -10.95
N ALA A 301 -11.00 -8.23 -10.87
CA ALA A 301 -12.37 -8.26 -10.35
C ALA A 301 -12.47 -7.75 -8.91
N GLN A 302 -11.53 -8.13 -8.04
CA GLN A 302 -11.46 -7.65 -6.66
C GLN A 302 -11.21 -6.14 -6.59
N VAL A 303 -10.23 -5.62 -7.32
CA VAL A 303 -9.93 -4.18 -7.33
C VAL A 303 -11.13 -3.40 -7.88
N GLN A 304 -11.81 -3.90 -8.93
CA GLN A 304 -13.01 -3.27 -9.47
C GLN A 304 -14.16 -3.29 -8.47
N ARG A 305 -14.40 -4.41 -7.79
CA ARG A 305 -15.41 -4.49 -6.72
C ARG A 305 -15.17 -3.44 -5.63
N LEU A 306 -13.92 -3.31 -5.16
CA LEU A 306 -13.55 -2.32 -4.14
C LEU A 306 -13.74 -0.89 -4.66
N TRP A 307 -13.41 -0.64 -5.93
CA TRP A 307 -13.62 0.65 -6.57
C TRP A 307 -15.12 1.02 -6.60
N ASP A 308 -15.96 0.09 -7.04
CA ASP A 308 -17.40 0.31 -7.14
C ASP A 308 -18.04 0.47 -5.75
N GLN A 309 -17.67 -0.38 -4.78
CA GLN A 309 -18.16 -0.33 -3.41
C GLN A 309 -17.78 0.98 -2.71
N SER A 310 -16.57 1.48 -2.90
CA SER A 310 -16.07 2.70 -2.26
C SER A 310 -16.43 3.98 -3.01
N ASN A 311 -16.98 3.88 -4.23
CA ASN A 311 -17.13 4.99 -5.17
C ASN A 311 -15.77 5.66 -5.50
N GLY A 312 -14.69 4.85 -5.55
CA GLY A 312 -13.34 5.24 -5.87
C GLY A 312 -12.43 5.51 -4.67
N PHE A 313 -11.16 5.23 -4.85
CA PHE A 313 -10.07 5.45 -3.89
C PHE A 313 -8.75 5.72 -4.63
N GLY A 314 -7.72 6.19 -3.92
CA GLY A 314 -6.48 6.66 -4.57
C GLY A 314 -5.41 5.62 -4.78
N CYS A 315 -5.31 4.62 -3.90
CA CYS A 315 -4.27 3.60 -3.95
C CYS A 315 -4.73 2.25 -3.39
N MET A 316 -4.42 1.17 -4.12
CA MET A 316 -4.52 -0.20 -3.60
C MET A 316 -3.16 -0.66 -3.11
N LEU A 317 -3.03 -0.92 -1.82
CA LEU A 317 -1.84 -1.47 -1.20
C LEU A 317 -2.00 -2.98 -1.03
N LEU A 318 -1.14 -3.75 -1.69
CA LEU A 318 -1.07 -5.18 -1.49
C LEU A 318 -0.42 -5.46 -0.14
N MET A 319 -1.13 -6.14 0.75
CA MET A 319 -0.57 -6.51 2.05
C MET A 319 0.53 -7.56 1.86
N GLY A 320 1.71 -7.29 2.40
CA GLY A 320 2.82 -8.23 2.45
C GLY A 320 2.49 -9.43 3.32
N HIS A 321 2.87 -10.59 2.85
CA HIS A 321 2.69 -11.87 3.53
C HIS A 321 3.75 -12.87 3.05
N ASP A 322 4.07 -13.85 3.85
CA ASP A 322 4.96 -14.96 3.50
C ASP A 322 4.18 -16.24 3.11
N TRP A 323 2.98 -16.09 2.49
CA TRP A 323 2.15 -17.23 2.07
C TRP A 323 2.86 -18.12 1.05
N ALA A 324 3.59 -17.52 0.12
CA ALA A 324 4.37 -18.23 -0.88
C ALA A 324 5.88 -18.06 -0.65
N ASN A 325 6.66 -18.94 -1.23
CA ASN A 325 8.11 -18.79 -1.21
C ASN A 325 8.57 -17.51 -1.96
N PRO A 326 9.80 -17.01 -1.73
CA PRO A 326 10.24 -15.74 -2.29
C PRO A 326 10.18 -15.65 -3.83
N ALA A 327 10.38 -16.75 -4.55
CA ALA A 327 10.32 -16.77 -6.01
C ALA A 327 8.87 -16.60 -6.50
N ASN A 328 7.94 -17.32 -5.91
CA ASN A 328 6.52 -17.24 -6.25
C ASN A 328 5.90 -15.90 -5.81
N THR A 329 6.33 -15.33 -4.66
CA THR A 329 5.95 -13.98 -4.25
C THR A 329 6.37 -12.93 -5.28
N LYS A 330 7.61 -12.98 -5.76
CA LYS A 330 8.08 -12.08 -6.82
C LYS A 330 7.30 -12.27 -8.12
N ARG A 331 7.04 -13.53 -8.52
CA ARG A 331 6.24 -13.82 -9.72
C ARG A 331 4.82 -13.28 -9.63
N SER A 332 4.17 -13.41 -8.47
CA SER A 332 2.85 -12.82 -8.21
C SER A 332 2.85 -11.30 -8.38
N LEU A 333 3.86 -10.61 -7.87
CA LEU A 333 4.00 -9.15 -8.02
C LEU A 333 4.28 -8.74 -9.48
N GLU A 334 5.06 -9.52 -10.23
CA GLU A 334 5.26 -9.31 -11.67
C GLU A 334 3.94 -9.42 -12.45
N LEU A 335 3.19 -10.49 -12.21
CA LEU A 335 1.88 -10.68 -12.83
C LEU A 335 0.92 -9.53 -12.50
N PHE A 336 0.94 -9.07 -11.25
CA PHE A 336 0.11 -7.95 -10.84
C PHE A 336 0.47 -6.67 -11.60
N ALA A 337 1.76 -6.35 -11.71
CA ALA A 337 2.24 -5.20 -12.43
C ALA A 337 1.95 -5.28 -13.95
N GLN A 338 2.10 -6.46 -14.55
CA GLN A 338 1.91 -6.67 -15.98
C GLN A 338 0.44 -6.75 -16.40
N GLU A 339 -0.39 -7.41 -15.59
CA GLU A 339 -1.74 -7.80 -15.98
C GLU A 339 -2.84 -6.97 -15.27
N VAL A 340 -2.57 -6.39 -14.08
CA VAL A 340 -3.58 -5.65 -13.31
C VAL A 340 -3.41 -4.14 -13.46
N PHE A 341 -2.20 -3.60 -13.26
CA PHE A 341 -1.96 -2.14 -13.34
C PHE A 341 -2.49 -1.49 -14.61
N PRO A 342 -2.21 -2.01 -15.84
CA PRO A 342 -2.59 -1.32 -17.05
C PRO A 342 -4.09 -1.11 -17.20
N HIS A 343 -4.90 -1.94 -16.55
CA HIS A 343 -6.36 -1.86 -16.56
C HIS A 343 -6.87 -0.59 -15.85
N PHE A 344 -6.28 -0.29 -14.69
CA PHE A 344 -6.68 0.82 -13.81
C PHE A 344 -5.87 2.10 -14.02
N GLN A 345 -4.77 2.01 -14.78
CA GLN A 345 -3.90 3.15 -15.08
C GLN A 345 -4.11 3.73 -16.48
N GLY A 346 -5.07 3.19 -17.25
CA GLY A 346 -5.41 3.67 -18.60
C GLY A 346 -4.37 3.33 -19.68
N GLN A 347 -3.38 2.47 -19.38
CA GLN A 347 -2.28 2.16 -20.30
C GLN A 347 -2.61 1.08 -21.31
N ALA A 348 -3.53 0.16 -21.00
CA ALA A 348 -3.87 -0.97 -21.85
C ALA A 348 -4.69 -0.57 -23.08
N GLN A 349 -5.70 0.29 -22.91
CA GLN A 349 -6.67 0.60 -23.96
C GLN A 349 -6.05 1.22 -25.22
N PRO A 350 -5.14 2.21 -25.16
CA PRO A 350 -4.52 2.75 -26.37
C PRO A 350 -3.74 1.72 -27.19
N LEU A 351 -3.10 0.76 -26.54
CA LEU A 351 -2.34 -0.31 -27.19
C LEU A 351 -3.30 -1.31 -27.88
N LEU A 352 -4.39 -1.69 -27.21
CA LEU A 352 -5.43 -2.55 -27.78
C LEU A 352 -6.09 -1.91 -29.00
N ASP A 353 -6.41 -0.63 -28.92
CA ASP A 353 -6.98 0.14 -30.02
C ASP A 353 -6.01 0.24 -31.21
N ALA A 354 -4.73 0.48 -30.95
CA ALA A 354 -3.70 0.53 -31.99
C ALA A 354 -3.56 -0.83 -32.69
N ALA A 355 -3.50 -1.92 -31.92
CA ALA A 355 -3.46 -3.28 -32.45
C ALA A 355 -4.71 -3.61 -33.28
N SER A 356 -5.89 -3.22 -32.80
CA SER A 356 -7.16 -3.40 -33.52
C SER A 356 -7.17 -2.62 -34.85
N ARG A 357 -6.74 -1.35 -34.84
CA ARG A 357 -6.62 -0.55 -36.08
C ARG A 357 -5.67 -1.20 -37.07
N ALA A 358 -4.49 -1.65 -36.62
CA ALA A 358 -3.50 -2.30 -37.48
C ALA A 358 -4.06 -3.59 -38.11
N ARG A 359 -4.81 -4.41 -37.37
CA ARG A 359 -5.46 -5.63 -37.90
C ARG A 359 -6.47 -5.33 -38.97
N LYS A 360 -7.29 -4.28 -38.81
CA LYS A 360 -8.34 -3.90 -39.77
C LYS A 360 -7.82 -3.50 -41.15
N VAL A 361 -6.60 -2.93 -41.20
CA VAL A 361 -6.00 -2.44 -42.46
C VAL A 361 -4.93 -3.37 -43.02
N ARG A 362 -4.66 -4.49 -42.33
CA ARG A 362 -3.55 -5.41 -42.66
C ARG A 362 -3.54 -5.88 -44.13
N GLU A 363 -4.69 -6.30 -44.67
CA GLU A 363 -4.73 -6.88 -46.01
C GLU A 363 -4.38 -5.84 -47.07
N GLY A 364 -4.93 -4.63 -46.98
CA GLY A 364 -4.61 -3.55 -47.92
C GLY A 364 -3.15 -3.08 -47.82
N HIS A 365 -2.58 -3.06 -46.63
CA HIS A 365 -1.17 -2.72 -46.42
C HIS A 365 -0.23 -3.82 -46.89
N ALA A 366 -0.60 -5.10 -46.73
CA ALA A 366 0.19 -6.21 -47.21
C ALA A 366 0.27 -6.21 -48.76
N ALA A 367 -0.85 -5.91 -49.47
CA ALA A 367 -0.85 -5.76 -50.91
C ALA A 367 0.09 -4.65 -51.38
N LYS A 368 0.02 -3.46 -50.75
CA LYS A 368 0.92 -2.34 -51.10
C LYS A 368 2.41 -2.65 -50.77
N GLN A 369 2.68 -3.42 -49.74
CA GLN A 369 4.05 -3.86 -49.41
C GLN A 369 4.58 -4.79 -50.51
N MET A 370 3.76 -5.70 -51.03
CA MET A 370 4.16 -6.56 -52.13
C MET A 370 4.42 -5.76 -53.42
N GLU A 371 3.55 -4.82 -53.76
CA GLU A 371 3.78 -3.91 -54.93
C GLU A 371 5.09 -3.13 -54.79
N ALA A 372 5.41 -2.65 -53.58
CA ALA A 372 6.66 -1.93 -53.34
C ALA A 372 7.89 -2.85 -53.52
N VAL A 373 7.83 -4.08 -53.04
CA VAL A 373 8.89 -5.09 -53.22
C VAL A 373 9.08 -5.42 -54.72
N GLU A 374 7.99 -5.66 -55.43
CA GLU A 374 8.05 -5.92 -56.88
C GLU A 374 8.65 -4.75 -57.66
N HIS A 375 8.19 -3.53 -57.38
CA HIS A 375 8.73 -2.32 -58.01
C HIS A 375 10.25 -2.16 -57.78
N MET A 376 10.73 -2.35 -56.54
CA MET A 376 12.15 -2.27 -56.25
C MET A 376 12.96 -3.41 -56.86
N THR A 377 12.38 -4.60 -56.99
CA THR A 377 13.00 -5.73 -57.65
C THR A 377 13.20 -5.46 -59.15
N MET A 378 12.13 -4.94 -59.84
CA MET A 378 12.23 -4.56 -61.24
C MET A 378 13.26 -3.45 -61.47
N LYS A 379 13.28 -2.44 -60.59
CA LYS A 379 14.25 -1.35 -60.67
C LYS A 379 15.69 -1.88 -60.57
N TYR A 380 15.97 -2.75 -59.60
CA TYR A 380 17.27 -3.36 -59.45
C TYR A 380 17.68 -4.21 -60.66
N GLN A 381 16.75 -5.01 -61.23
CA GLN A 381 16.98 -5.78 -62.45
C GLN A 381 17.33 -4.90 -63.64
N ALA A 382 16.65 -3.77 -63.80
CA ALA A 382 16.93 -2.78 -64.86
C ALA A 382 18.32 -2.12 -64.66
N GLU A 383 18.72 -1.82 -63.44
CA GLU A 383 20.06 -1.27 -63.12
C GLU A 383 21.18 -2.26 -63.45
N VAL A 384 20.98 -3.55 -63.15
CA VAL A 384 21.93 -4.60 -63.47
C VAL A 384 22.06 -4.81 -64.97
N ALA A 385 20.95 -4.82 -65.70
CA ALA A 385 20.92 -4.94 -67.18
C ALA A 385 21.54 -3.72 -67.90
N ALA A 386 21.57 -2.55 -67.29
CA ALA A 386 22.20 -1.34 -67.88
C ALA A 386 23.75 -1.26 -67.62
N GLN A 387 24.27 -2.16 -66.78
CA GLN A 387 25.71 -2.20 -66.41
C GLN A 387 26.48 -3.36 -67.13
N GLY A 388 25.79 -4.23 -67.84
CA GLY A 388 26.33 -5.29 -68.66
C GLY A 388 26.20 -5.03 -70.12
#